data_216a7150dbb8f9c5f9b2a91ae5ab15f0
#
_entry.id   216a7150dbb8f9c5f9b2a91ae5ab15f0
#
_cell.length_a   1.000
_cell.length_b   1.000
_cell.length_c   1.000
_cell.angle_alpha   90.00
_cell.angle_beta   90.00
_cell.angle_gamma   90.00
#
_symmetry.space_group_name_H-M   'P 1'
#
loop_
_entity.id
_entity.type
_entity.pdbx_description
1 polymer ?
#
loop_
_entity_poly.entity_id
_entity_poly.type
_entity_poly.pdbx_seq_one_letter_code
_entity_poly.pdbx_strand_id
1 'polypeptide(L)'
;TERPAGLEPMGLFLITDVIRAEAPDTLAFFDSQGVDLKIISGDDPVTVSAIAKKAGLKNADHYIDATTITTPDEMQRAVAECSVFGRVTPQQKKQMVQALQAQKHTVAMTGDGVNDVLALKEADCSIAMAAGSDAAKNIANVVLLDSNFGAMPHIVNQGRRVVNNIRSAASMFLIKTIFSVLLALITIFFGDAYPFEPIQMSLISACAVGIPTFLLTQENNYNKIDHTFLRHVFMNAFPAAVTITGCVFTIMLVCQNVYHSNVMLNTACVLVTGWNYMSALRTVYSPLNTYRKVIIYGMQFAFFISAVVLQKLLTLGSLEFGMIILVFVLMTFSPILIETITEWIRRIYEKSLDKEDKD
;
A
#
# COMPACT_ATOMS: atom_id res chain seq x y z
N THR A 1 -54.73 17.69 -27.50
CA THR A 1 -54.57 17.98 -28.93
C THR A 1 -54.70 16.67 -29.67
N GLU A 2 -55.79 16.56 -30.43
CA GLU A 2 -56.05 15.40 -31.32
C GLU A 2 -54.98 15.33 -32.41
N ARG A 3 -54.48 14.12 -32.70
CA ARG A 3 -53.54 13.89 -33.79
C ARG A 3 -54.23 14.17 -35.11
N PRO A 4 -53.56 14.88 -36.05
CA PRO A 4 -54.12 15.07 -37.37
C PRO A 4 -54.43 13.73 -38.07
N ALA A 5 -55.63 13.56 -38.64
CA ALA A 5 -55.98 12.39 -39.43
C ALA A 5 -55.14 12.37 -40.72
N GLY A 6 -54.60 11.20 -41.13
CA GLY A 6 -53.84 11.05 -42.37
C GLY A 6 -52.32 11.17 -42.27
N LEU A 7 -51.74 10.98 -41.08
CA LEU A 7 -50.29 10.91 -40.94
C LEU A 7 -49.78 9.59 -41.50
N GLU A 8 -48.81 9.64 -42.42
CA GLU A 8 -48.08 8.50 -42.93
C GLU A 8 -46.67 8.49 -42.28
N PRO A 9 -46.19 7.32 -41.81
CA PRO A 9 -44.82 7.23 -41.27
C PRO A 9 -43.81 7.46 -42.40
N MET A 10 -42.98 8.50 -42.27
CA MET A 10 -41.99 8.87 -43.29
C MET A 10 -40.60 8.22 -43.03
N GLY A 11 -40.33 7.77 -41.82
CA GLY A 11 -39.05 7.15 -41.48
C GLY A 11 -38.94 6.82 -39.98
N LEU A 12 -38.01 5.98 -39.67
CA LEU A 12 -37.61 5.61 -38.30
C LEU A 12 -36.13 5.95 -38.12
N PHE A 13 -35.82 6.75 -37.12
CA PHE A 13 -34.45 7.00 -36.70
C PHE A 13 -34.12 6.13 -35.48
N LEU A 14 -33.14 5.26 -35.63
CA LEU A 14 -32.62 4.45 -34.54
C LEU A 14 -31.32 5.08 -34.00
N ILE A 15 -31.38 5.58 -32.78
CA ILE A 15 -30.23 6.18 -32.10
C ILE A 15 -29.71 5.13 -31.10
N THR A 16 -28.44 4.78 -31.22
CA THR A 16 -27.79 3.85 -30.32
C THR A 16 -26.51 4.48 -29.80
N ASP A 17 -26.22 4.30 -28.49
CA ASP A 17 -24.95 4.71 -27.91
C ASP A 17 -23.81 3.82 -28.41
N VAL A 18 -22.65 4.44 -28.62
CA VAL A 18 -21.43 3.75 -28.96
C VAL A 18 -20.64 3.51 -27.67
N ILE A 19 -20.47 2.25 -27.31
CA ILE A 19 -19.65 1.87 -26.16
C ILE A 19 -18.20 2.23 -26.49
N ARG A 20 -17.51 2.87 -25.55
CA ARG A 20 -16.08 3.19 -25.68
C ARG A 20 -15.27 1.91 -25.83
N ALA A 21 -14.26 1.91 -26.70
CA ALA A 21 -13.47 0.71 -27.00
C ALA A 21 -12.76 0.13 -25.78
N GLU A 22 -12.37 0.98 -24.82
CA GLU A 22 -11.64 0.59 -23.61
C GLU A 22 -12.55 0.07 -22.49
N ALA A 23 -13.87 0.21 -22.61
CA ALA A 23 -14.82 -0.14 -21.55
C ALA A 23 -14.78 -1.64 -21.20
N PRO A 24 -14.79 -2.59 -22.17
CA PRO A 24 -14.72 -4.01 -21.86
C PRO A 24 -13.45 -4.39 -21.10
N ASP A 25 -12.29 -3.90 -21.53
CA ASP A 25 -11.00 -4.20 -20.89
C ASP A 25 -10.93 -3.64 -19.47
N THR A 26 -11.50 -2.44 -19.27
CA THR A 26 -11.56 -1.80 -17.94
C THR A 26 -12.45 -2.58 -16.97
N LEU A 27 -13.63 -3.01 -17.43
CA LEU A 27 -14.54 -3.83 -16.61
C LEU A 27 -13.91 -5.19 -16.29
N ALA A 28 -13.27 -5.84 -17.26
CA ALA A 28 -12.56 -7.09 -17.06
C ALA A 28 -11.38 -6.94 -16.07
N PHE A 29 -10.66 -5.81 -16.12
CA PHE A 29 -9.62 -5.51 -15.14
C PHE A 29 -10.19 -5.47 -13.72
N PHE A 30 -11.22 -4.69 -13.47
CA PHE A 30 -11.81 -4.58 -12.13
C PHE A 30 -12.41 -5.91 -11.63
N ASP A 31 -13.06 -6.64 -12.48
CA ASP A 31 -13.56 -7.99 -12.17
C ASP A 31 -12.41 -8.92 -11.75
N SER A 32 -11.27 -8.91 -12.47
CA SER A 32 -10.09 -9.70 -12.14
C SER A 32 -9.46 -9.29 -10.78
N GLN A 33 -9.73 -8.05 -10.33
CA GLN A 33 -9.29 -7.55 -9.03
C GLN A 33 -10.26 -7.92 -7.90
N GLY A 34 -11.39 -8.56 -8.21
CA GLY A 34 -12.43 -8.92 -7.24
C GLY A 34 -13.27 -7.72 -6.82
N VAL A 35 -13.42 -6.71 -7.71
CA VAL A 35 -14.30 -5.56 -7.50
C VAL A 35 -15.69 -5.91 -8.00
N ASP A 36 -16.70 -5.76 -7.16
CA ASP A 36 -18.11 -5.89 -7.53
C ASP A 36 -18.55 -4.62 -8.25
N LEU A 37 -18.81 -4.74 -9.55
CA LEU A 37 -19.17 -3.63 -10.42
C LEU A 37 -20.67 -3.44 -10.50
N LYS A 38 -21.15 -2.22 -10.28
CA LYS A 38 -22.56 -1.85 -10.36
C LYS A 38 -22.75 -0.66 -11.31
N ILE A 39 -23.76 -0.76 -12.18
CA ILE A 39 -24.14 0.33 -13.10
C ILE A 39 -25.43 0.96 -12.60
N ILE A 40 -25.39 2.28 -12.41
CA ILE A 40 -26.51 3.06 -11.88
C ILE A 40 -26.86 4.15 -12.90
N SER A 41 -28.09 4.12 -13.44
CA SER A 41 -28.55 5.07 -14.44
C SER A 41 -29.95 5.62 -14.12
N GLY A 42 -30.26 6.81 -14.64
CA GLY A 42 -31.60 7.34 -14.66
C GLY A 42 -32.50 6.76 -15.78
N ASP A 43 -31.90 6.00 -16.70
CA ASP A 43 -32.58 5.44 -17.87
C ASP A 43 -33.33 4.14 -17.54
N ASP A 44 -34.06 3.64 -18.53
CA ASP A 44 -34.81 2.38 -18.40
C ASP A 44 -33.90 1.20 -18.11
N PRO A 45 -34.20 0.38 -17.08
CA PRO A 45 -33.32 -0.70 -16.62
C PRO A 45 -33.03 -1.76 -17.69
N VAL A 46 -33.95 -2.05 -18.59
CA VAL A 46 -33.75 -3.02 -19.67
C VAL A 46 -32.73 -2.51 -20.67
N THR A 47 -32.82 -1.22 -21.01
CA THR A 47 -31.85 -0.56 -21.90
C THR A 47 -30.47 -0.53 -21.29
N VAL A 48 -30.37 -0.15 -20.00
CA VAL A 48 -29.10 -0.10 -19.27
C VAL A 48 -28.48 -1.50 -19.16
N SER A 49 -29.27 -2.53 -18.87
CA SER A 49 -28.80 -3.93 -18.82
C SER A 49 -28.26 -4.39 -20.18
N ALA A 50 -28.97 -4.07 -21.28
CA ALA A 50 -28.50 -4.44 -22.62
C ALA A 50 -27.15 -3.78 -22.98
N ILE A 51 -26.97 -2.49 -22.62
CA ILE A 51 -25.71 -1.77 -22.81
C ILE A 51 -24.61 -2.35 -21.93
N ALA A 52 -24.90 -2.61 -20.65
CA ALA A 52 -23.98 -3.21 -19.69
C ALA A 52 -23.47 -4.58 -20.17
N LYS A 53 -24.36 -5.40 -20.72
CA LYS A 53 -24.04 -6.72 -21.30
C LYS A 53 -23.12 -6.60 -22.51
N LYS A 54 -23.38 -5.66 -23.40
CA LYS A 54 -22.51 -5.35 -24.54
C LYS A 54 -21.13 -4.84 -24.11
N ALA A 55 -21.07 -4.10 -23.01
CA ALA A 55 -19.81 -3.64 -22.41
C ALA A 55 -19.04 -4.75 -21.65
N GLY A 56 -19.62 -5.93 -21.49
CA GLY A 56 -18.95 -7.06 -20.83
C GLY A 56 -19.12 -7.11 -19.31
N LEU A 57 -20.10 -6.39 -18.73
CA LEU A 57 -20.40 -6.50 -17.31
C LEU A 57 -20.91 -7.90 -16.97
N LYS A 58 -20.30 -8.56 -15.99
CA LYS A 58 -20.83 -9.79 -15.42
C LYS A 58 -22.14 -9.55 -14.71
N ASN A 59 -23.06 -10.51 -14.77
CA ASN A 59 -24.37 -10.43 -14.13
C ASN A 59 -25.22 -9.20 -14.58
N ALA A 60 -24.98 -8.68 -15.79
CA ALA A 60 -25.76 -7.57 -16.33
C ALA A 60 -27.27 -7.90 -16.46
N ASP A 61 -27.64 -9.19 -16.52
CA ASP A 61 -29.02 -9.66 -16.54
C ASP A 61 -29.73 -9.52 -15.15
N HIS A 62 -28.96 -9.30 -14.07
CA HIS A 62 -29.48 -8.96 -12.75
C HIS A 62 -29.73 -7.47 -12.63
N TYR A 63 -30.84 -7.00 -13.16
CA TYR A 63 -31.20 -5.59 -13.15
C TYR A 63 -32.50 -5.36 -12.37
N ILE A 64 -32.68 -4.12 -11.87
CA ILE A 64 -33.87 -3.70 -11.14
C ILE A 64 -34.29 -2.29 -11.54
N ASP A 65 -35.62 -2.05 -11.54
CA ASP A 65 -36.20 -0.72 -11.62
C ASP A 65 -36.20 -0.08 -10.22
N ALA A 66 -35.42 0.97 -10.02
CA ALA A 66 -35.28 1.62 -8.72
C ALA A 66 -36.59 2.27 -8.22
N THR A 67 -37.59 2.49 -9.10
CA THR A 67 -38.90 3.00 -8.70
C THR A 67 -39.69 1.98 -7.84
N THR A 68 -39.31 0.69 -7.91
CA THR A 68 -39.93 -0.38 -7.10
C THR A 68 -39.34 -0.48 -5.70
N ILE A 69 -38.20 0.16 -5.41
CA ILE A 69 -37.52 0.13 -4.14
C ILE A 69 -38.08 1.25 -3.26
N THR A 70 -38.81 0.87 -2.20
CA THR A 70 -39.50 1.81 -1.33
C THR A 70 -38.98 1.83 0.10
N THR A 71 -38.33 0.75 0.54
CA THR A 71 -37.81 0.61 1.90
C THR A 71 -36.27 0.46 1.94
N PRO A 72 -35.61 0.82 3.06
CA PRO A 72 -34.18 0.59 3.24
C PRO A 72 -33.78 -0.88 3.13
N ASP A 73 -34.60 -1.81 3.61
CA ASP A 73 -34.32 -3.24 3.55
C ASP A 73 -34.38 -3.79 2.12
N GLU A 74 -35.30 -3.26 1.30
CA GLU A 74 -35.33 -3.56 -0.14
C GLU A 74 -34.07 -3.03 -0.82
N MET A 75 -33.62 -1.84 -0.46
CA MET A 75 -32.38 -1.26 -1.00
C MET A 75 -31.16 -2.13 -0.65
N GLN A 76 -31.03 -2.61 0.59
CA GLN A 76 -29.94 -3.49 1.00
C GLN A 76 -29.94 -4.82 0.23
N ARG A 77 -31.10 -5.41 0.00
CA ARG A 77 -31.23 -6.62 -0.82
C ARG A 77 -30.92 -6.35 -2.28
N ALA A 78 -31.45 -5.27 -2.84
CA ALA A 78 -31.22 -4.90 -4.23
C ALA A 78 -29.73 -4.68 -4.54
N VAL A 79 -28.99 -3.98 -3.67
CA VAL A 79 -27.53 -3.75 -3.89
C VAL A 79 -26.71 -5.04 -3.71
N ALA A 80 -27.20 -6.05 -2.97
CA ALA A 80 -26.53 -7.34 -2.85
C ALA A 80 -26.79 -8.24 -4.08
N GLU A 81 -27.99 -8.22 -4.64
CA GLU A 81 -28.43 -9.17 -5.67
C GLU A 81 -28.28 -8.64 -7.11
N CYS A 82 -28.39 -7.32 -7.31
CA CYS A 82 -28.42 -6.72 -8.63
C CYS A 82 -27.11 -6.01 -8.98
N SER A 83 -26.74 -6.05 -10.26
CA SER A 83 -25.57 -5.35 -10.81
C SER A 83 -25.97 -4.11 -11.65
N VAL A 84 -27.23 -4.00 -12.06
CA VAL A 84 -27.72 -2.90 -12.90
C VAL A 84 -28.97 -2.29 -12.28
N PHE A 85 -28.97 -0.96 -12.19
CA PHE A 85 -30.05 -0.18 -11.59
C PHE A 85 -30.52 0.88 -12.59
N GLY A 86 -31.81 0.85 -12.98
CA GLY A 86 -32.39 1.83 -13.85
C GLY A 86 -33.38 2.75 -13.13
N ARG A 87 -33.70 3.90 -13.69
CA ARG A 87 -34.59 4.94 -13.17
C ARG A 87 -34.25 5.42 -11.76
N VAL A 88 -32.96 5.47 -11.48
CA VAL A 88 -32.45 5.82 -10.16
C VAL A 88 -32.45 7.33 -9.95
N THR A 89 -33.04 7.80 -8.87
CA THR A 89 -33.00 9.20 -8.46
C THR A 89 -31.66 9.56 -7.75
N PRO A 90 -31.27 10.85 -7.70
CA PRO A 90 -30.06 11.27 -7.00
C PRO A 90 -30.03 10.84 -5.52
N GLN A 91 -31.17 10.85 -4.85
CA GLN A 91 -31.27 10.43 -3.46
C GLN A 91 -31.06 8.91 -3.32
N GLN A 92 -31.63 8.12 -4.23
CA GLN A 92 -31.43 6.68 -4.24
C GLN A 92 -29.97 6.30 -4.55
N LYS A 93 -29.25 7.05 -5.42
CA LYS A 93 -27.81 6.85 -5.64
C LYS A 93 -27.03 6.95 -4.33
N LYS A 94 -27.32 7.95 -3.50
CA LYS A 94 -26.74 8.08 -2.16
C LYS A 94 -27.10 6.90 -1.26
N GLN A 95 -28.37 6.51 -1.22
CA GLN A 95 -28.83 5.39 -0.38
C GLN A 95 -28.19 4.06 -0.79
N MET A 96 -27.91 3.84 -2.08
CA MET A 96 -27.18 2.67 -2.56
C MET A 96 -25.75 2.62 -2.01
N VAL A 97 -25.04 3.74 -2.04
CA VAL A 97 -23.69 3.85 -1.43
C VAL A 97 -23.76 3.52 0.04
N GLN A 98 -24.70 4.10 0.78
CA GLN A 98 -24.88 3.85 2.21
C GLN A 98 -25.25 2.38 2.50
N ALA A 99 -26.08 1.75 1.67
CA ALA A 99 -26.45 0.35 1.82
C ALA A 99 -25.25 -0.58 1.62
N LEU A 100 -24.37 -0.30 0.66
CA LEU A 100 -23.13 -1.05 0.44
C LEU A 100 -22.15 -0.86 1.59
N GLN A 101 -21.99 0.37 2.11
CA GLN A 101 -21.14 0.67 3.26
C GLN A 101 -21.66 -0.01 4.55
N ALA A 102 -22.99 -0.10 4.73
CA ALA A 102 -23.59 -0.82 5.85
C ALA A 102 -23.27 -2.33 5.81
N GLN A 103 -23.05 -2.88 4.60
CA GLN A 103 -22.58 -4.26 4.39
C GLN A 103 -21.04 -4.39 4.47
N LYS A 104 -20.36 -3.35 4.99
CA LYS A 104 -18.89 -3.28 5.15
C LYS A 104 -18.08 -3.29 3.84
N HIS A 105 -18.70 -2.91 2.73
CA HIS A 105 -17.98 -2.68 1.49
C HIS A 105 -17.33 -1.29 1.47
N THR A 106 -16.13 -1.21 0.89
CA THR A 106 -15.52 0.08 0.51
C THR A 106 -16.01 0.45 -0.87
N VAL A 107 -16.67 1.60 -1.00
CA VAL A 107 -17.40 2.00 -2.18
C VAL A 107 -16.66 3.10 -2.94
N ALA A 108 -16.33 2.84 -4.21
CA ALA A 108 -15.92 3.87 -5.16
C ALA A 108 -17.12 4.27 -6.04
N MET A 109 -17.40 5.57 -6.15
CA MET A 109 -18.46 6.11 -7.00
C MET A 109 -17.87 6.96 -8.12
N THR A 110 -18.27 6.65 -9.36
CA THR A 110 -17.91 7.46 -10.53
C THR A 110 -19.16 8.17 -11.04
N GLY A 111 -19.05 9.47 -11.28
CA GLY A 111 -20.14 10.27 -11.81
C GLY A 111 -19.66 11.55 -12.48
N ASP A 112 -20.48 12.14 -13.35
CA ASP A 112 -20.17 13.36 -14.10
C ASP A 112 -21.21 14.46 -13.90
N GLY A 113 -22.41 14.12 -13.44
CA GLY A 113 -23.53 15.01 -13.32
C GLY A 113 -23.73 15.65 -11.96
N VAL A 114 -24.52 16.70 -11.91
CA VAL A 114 -25.02 17.30 -10.67
C VAL A 114 -25.83 16.29 -9.86
N ASN A 115 -26.49 15.36 -10.54
CA ASN A 115 -27.29 14.29 -9.95
C ASN A 115 -26.47 13.26 -9.17
N ASP A 116 -25.14 13.22 -9.38
CA ASP A 116 -24.22 12.28 -8.72
C ASP A 116 -23.57 12.87 -7.47
N VAL A 117 -23.69 14.19 -7.26
CA VAL A 117 -23.03 14.93 -6.18
C VAL A 117 -23.28 14.31 -4.81
N LEU A 118 -24.53 13.91 -4.52
CA LEU A 118 -24.88 13.32 -3.23
C LEU A 118 -24.19 11.96 -3.00
N ALA A 119 -24.16 11.12 -4.04
CA ALA A 119 -23.51 9.80 -3.99
C ALA A 119 -21.98 9.92 -3.99
N LEU A 120 -21.43 10.84 -4.78
CA LEU A 120 -19.98 11.12 -4.79
C LEU A 120 -19.48 11.59 -3.42
N LYS A 121 -20.25 12.43 -2.73
CA LYS A 121 -19.91 12.91 -1.38
C LYS A 121 -19.96 11.80 -0.32
N GLU A 122 -20.84 10.83 -0.49
CA GLU A 122 -21.04 9.74 0.46
C GLU A 122 -20.01 8.62 0.27
N ALA A 123 -19.52 8.40 -0.96
CA ALA A 123 -18.62 7.32 -1.29
C ALA A 123 -17.24 7.46 -0.60
N ASP A 124 -16.60 6.32 -0.30
CA ASP A 124 -15.24 6.28 0.27
C ASP A 124 -14.19 6.79 -0.73
N CYS A 125 -14.43 6.60 -2.02
CA CYS A 125 -13.62 7.16 -3.10
C CYS A 125 -14.53 7.70 -4.20
N SER A 126 -14.46 9.00 -4.47
CA SER A 126 -15.27 9.66 -5.50
C SER A 126 -14.42 10.05 -6.70
N ILE A 127 -14.94 9.75 -7.91
CA ILE A 127 -14.27 9.96 -9.19
C ILE A 127 -15.17 10.79 -10.08
N ALA A 128 -14.70 11.94 -10.56
CA ALA A 128 -15.42 12.77 -11.49
C ALA A 128 -14.73 12.84 -12.86
N MET A 129 -15.52 13.09 -13.89
CA MET A 129 -15.02 13.37 -15.24
C MET A 129 -14.74 14.86 -15.39
N ALA A 130 -13.66 15.26 -16.08
CA ALA A 130 -13.36 16.68 -16.33
C ALA A 130 -14.42 17.36 -17.15
N ALA A 131 -15.07 16.65 -18.09
CA ALA A 131 -16.21 17.14 -18.86
C ALA A 131 -17.51 17.24 -18.04
N GLY A 132 -17.51 16.72 -16.82
CA GLY A 132 -18.68 16.76 -15.93
C GLY A 132 -18.91 18.11 -15.26
N SER A 133 -19.90 18.17 -14.38
CA SER A 133 -20.28 19.39 -13.67
C SER A 133 -19.17 19.85 -12.71
N ASP A 134 -19.03 21.17 -12.53
CA ASP A 134 -18.09 21.74 -11.58
C ASP A 134 -18.41 21.31 -10.13
N ALA A 135 -19.69 21.10 -9.83
CA ALA A 135 -20.11 20.59 -8.54
C ALA A 135 -19.56 19.19 -8.25
N ALA A 136 -19.58 18.28 -9.22
CA ALA A 136 -19.01 16.93 -9.10
C ALA A 136 -17.48 16.98 -8.97
N LYS A 137 -16.82 17.80 -9.79
CA LYS A 137 -15.34 17.96 -9.76
C LYS A 137 -14.83 18.50 -8.41
N ASN A 138 -15.54 19.45 -7.81
CA ASN A 138 -15.13 20.10 -6.56
C ASN A 138 -15.22 19.18 -5.33
N ILE A 139 -16.02 18.13 -5.39
CA ILE A 139 -16.20 17.20 -4.27
C ILE A 139 -15.48 15.86 -4.50
N ALA A 140 -15.08 15.56 -5.74
CA ALA A 140 -14.42 14.29 -6.07
C ALA A 140 -13.01 14.22 -5.51
N ASN A 141 -12.60 13.03 -5.04
CA ASN A 141 -11.23 12.75 -4.64
C ASN A 141 -10.29 12.67 -5.84
N VAL A 142 -10.82 12.24 -7.00
CA VAL A 142 -10.06 12.08 -8.25
C VAL A 142 -10.86 12.69 -9.40
N VAL A 143 -10.20 13.46 -10.28
CA VAL A 143 -10.79 13.98 -11.51
C VAL A 143 -10.03 13.42 -12.70
N LEU A 144 -10.75 12.71 -13.60
CA LEU A 144 -10.20 12.16 -14.84
C LEU A 144 -10.16 13.25 -15.91
N LEU A 145 -8.97 13.79 -16.18
CA LEU A 145 -8.78 14.94 -17.07
C LEU A 145 -9.22 14.64 -18.52
N ASP A 146 -8.95 13.45 -19.00
CA ASP A 146 -9.38 13.01 -20.35
C ASP A 146 -10.83 12.52 -20.39
N SER A 147 -11.57 12.63 -19.28
CA SER A 147 -12.92 12.10 -19.11
C SER A 147 -13.07 10.65 -19.60
N ASN A 148 -12.01 9.87 -19.44
CA ASN A 148 -11.92 8.48 -19.87
C ASN A 148 -11.75 7.54 -18.68
N PHE A 149 -12.79 6.73 -18.40
CA PHE A 149 -12.75 5.71 -17.34
C PHE A 149 -11.68 4.62 -17.60
N GLY A 150 -11.26 4.43 -18.84
CA GLY A 150 -10.17 3.52 -19.23
C GLY A 150 -8.80 3.87 -18.58
N ALA A 151 -8.63 5.07 -18.04
CA ALA A 151 -7.43 5.45 -17.28
C ALA A 151 -7.37 4.82 -15.87
N MET A 152 -8.49 4.33 -15.34
CA MET A 152 -8.60 3.84 -13.97
C MET A 152 -7.66 2.67 -13.62
N PRO A 153 -7.47 1.63 -14.48
CA PRO A 153 -6.48 0.58 -14.21
C PRO A 153 -5.08 1.12 -13.97
N HIS A 154 -4.67 2.14 -14.73
CA HIS A 154 -3.37 2.78 -14.56
C HIS A 154 -3.29 3.53 -13.22
N ILE A 155 -4.34 4.27 -12.85
CA ILE A 155 -4.42 5.01 -11.57
C ILE A 155 -4.33 4.03 -10.39
N VAL A 156 -5.07 2.93 -10.42
CA VAL A 156 -5.02 1.89 -9.38
C VAL A 156 -3.61 1.30 -9.26
N ASN A 157 -2.96 0.99 -10.37
CA ASN A 157 -1.60 0.47 -10.36
C ASN A 157 -0.59 1.50 -9.81
N GLN A 158 -0.71 2.78 -10.16
CA GLN A 158 0.12 3.83 -9.58
C GLN A 158 -0.13 3.99 -8.07
N GLY A 159 -1.38 3.94 -7.63
CA GLY A 159 -1.74 3.93 -6.20
C GLY A 159 -1.08 2.76 -5.46
N ARG A 160 -1.14 1.55 -6.01
CA ARG A 160 -0.47 0.36 -5.45
C ARG A 160 1.04 0.54 -5.36
N ARG A 161 1.66 1.04 -6.42
CA ARG A 161 3.09 1.34 -6.44
C ARG A 161 3.47 2.29 -5.31
N VAL A 162 2.74 3.39 -5.16
CA VAL A 162 3.02 4.38 -4.11
C VAL A 162 2.87 3.78 -2.71
N VAL A 163 1.77 3.09 -2.43
CA VAL A 163 1.52 2.48 -1.11
C VAL A 163 2.53 1.39 -0.79
N ASN A 164 2.85 0.50 -1.74
CA ASN A 164 3.85 -0.55 -1.52
C ASN A 164 5.25 0.03 -1.25
N ASN A 165 5.63 1.08 -1.99
CA ASN A 165 6.92 1.75 -1.81
C ASN A 165 6.98 2.49 -0.45
N ILE A 166 5.91 3.21 -0.08
CA ILE A 166 5.82 3.88 1.23
C ILE A 166 5.87 2.84 2.36
N ARG A 167 5.21 1.70 2.23
CA ARG A 167 5.21 0.61 3.21
C ARG A 167 6.63 0.10 3.49
N SER A 168 7.38 -0.16 2.43
CA SER A 168 8.78 -0.62 2.56
C SER A 168 9.68 0.47 3.16
N ALA A 169 9.55 1.71 2.69
CA ALA A 169 10.29 2.85 3.23
C ALA A 169 9.97 3.06 4.73
N ALA A 170 8.69 3.07 5.09
CA ALA A 170 8.24 3.24 6.47
C ALA A 170 8.81 2.16 7.39
N SER A 171 8.91 0.89 6.91
CA SER A 171 9.54 -0.19 7.68
C SER A 171 10.99 0.13 8.01
N MET A 172 11.78 0.62 7.05
CA MET A 172 13.18 0.97 7.25
C MET A 172 13.36 2.13 8.24
N PHE A 173 12.51 3.16 8.15
CA PHE A 173 12.54 4.28 9.11
C PHE A 173 12.10 3.84 10.51
N LEU A 174 11.11 2.96 10.61
CA LEU A 174 10.61 2.45 11.88
C LEU A 174 11.65 1.57 12.60
N ILE A 175 12.44 0.77 11.86
CA ILE A 175 13.59 0.03 12.43
C ILE A 175 14.49 0.99 13.20
N LYS A 176 14.86 2.12 12.57
CA LYS A 176 15.73 3.12 13.18
C LYS A 176 15.13 3.70 14.46
N THR A 177 13.85 4.04 14.43
CA THR A 177 13.17 4.62 15.58
C THR A 177 13.09 3.64 16.76
N ILE A 178 12.64 2.40 16.51
CA ILE A 178 12.54 1.37 17.56
C ILE A 178 13.93 1.04 18.13
N PHE A 179 14.93 0.83 17.27
CA PHE A 179 16.32 0.58 17.67
C PHE A 179 16.86 1.69 18.57
N SER A 180 16.69 2.97 18.16
CA SER A 180 17.19 4.09 18.94
C SER A 180 16.52 4.21 20.30
N VAL A 181 15.22 3.96 20.38
CA VAL A 181 14.47 3.97 21.66
C VAL A 181 14.94 2.83 22.57
N LEU A 182 15.02 1.60 22.05
CA LEU A 182 15.47 0.43 22.82
C LEU A 182 16.90 0.63 23.33
N LEU A 183 17.79 1.11 22.48
CA LEU A 183 19.17 1.35 22.86
C LEU A 183 19.29 2.47 23.91
N ALA A 184 18.54 3.56 23.77
CA ALA A 184 18.50 4.62 24.78
C ALA A 184 18.00 4.11 26.15
N LEU A 185 16.97 3.26 26.16
CA LEU A 185 16.50 2.63 27.39
C LEU A 185 17.57 1.75 28.03
N ILE A 186 18.28 0.94 27.24
CA ILE A 186 19.38 0.10 27.72
C ILE A 186 20.49 0.96 28.32
N THR A 187 20.95 1.99 27.62
CA THR A 187 22.03 2.85 28.10
C THR A 187 21.68 3.60 29.40
N ILE A 188 20.42 4.04 29.54
CA ILE A 188 19.93 4.67 30.78
C ILE A 188 19.89 3.63 31.93
N PHE A 189 19.41 2.42 31.67
CA PHE A 189 19.26 1.38 32.70
C PHE A 189 20.62 0.89 33.24
N PHE A 190 21.60 0.77 32.34
CA PHE A 190 22.94 0.28 32.70
C PHE A 190 23.90 1.40 33.07
N GLY A 191 23.51 2.67 32.94
CA GLY A 191 24.36 3.84 33.25
C GLY A 191 25.50 4.06 32.26
N ASP A 192 25.37 3.55 31.05
CA ASP A 192 26.39 3.56 30.01
C ASP A 192 26.29 4.76 29.08
N ALA A 193 27.40 5.13 28.44
CA ALA A 193 27.41 6.08 27.36
C ALA A 193 26.78 5.46 26.09
N TYR A 194 26.08 6.29 25.33
CA TYR A 194 25.50 5.86 24.03
C TYR A 194 26.62 5.48 23.05
N PRO A 195 26.59 4.25 22.46
CA PRO A 195 27.73 3.68 21.73
C PRO A 195 27.89 4.20 20.29
N PHE A 196 27.25 5.31 19.93
CA PHE A 196 27.35 5.92 18.62
C PHE A 196 27.54 7.42 18.70
N GLU A 197 28.36 7.95 17.81
CA GLU A 197 28.41 9.38 17.52
C GLU A 197 27.38 9.72 16.42
N PRO A 198 26.84 10.96 16.40
CA PRO A 198 25.85 11.36 15.39
C PRO A 198 26.32 11.18 13.94
N ILE A 199 27.61 11.39 13.68
CA ILE A 199 28.20 11.24 12.34
C ILE A 199 28.20 9.77 11.86
N GLN A 200 28.43 8.82 12.77
CA GLN A 200 28.38 7.39 12.49
C GLN A 200 26.97 6.94 12.10
N MET A 201 25.98 7.43 12.85
CA MET A 201 24.57 7.18 12.52
C MET A 201 24.14 7.84 11.19
N SER A 202 24.79 8.92 10.79
CA SER A 202 24.55 9.55 9.47
C SER A 202 25.03 8.67 8.32
N LEU A 203 26.19 8.02 8.45
CA LEU A 203 26.68 7.06 7.46
C LEU A 203 25.73 5.87 7.30
N ILE A 204 25.31 5.27 8.44
CA ILE A 204 24.36 4.15 8.44
C ILE A 204 23.05 4.60 7.79
N SER A 205 22.53 5.78 8.17
CA SER A 205 21.28 6.31 7.63
C SER A 205 21.38 6.57 6.12
N ALA A 206 22.49 7.10 5.62
CA ALA A 206 22.67 7.35 4.19
C ALA A 206 22.76 6.05 3.39
N CYS A 207 23.64 5.13 3.79
CA CYS A 207 23.92 3.91 3.04
C CYS A 207 22.85 2.82 3.19
N ALA A 208 22.19 2.73 4.35
CA ALA A 208 21.27 1.63 4.64
C ALA A 208 19.79 2.03 4.60
N VAL A 209 19.45 3.32 4.71
CA VAL A 209 18.07 3.77 4.70
C VAL A 209 17.81 4.74 3.56
N GLY A 210 18.45 5.90 3.53
CA GLY A 210 18.09 6.99 2.62
C GLY A 210 18.28 6.65 1.14
N ILE A 211 19.53 6.42 0.73
CA ILE A 211 19.85 6.17 -0.68
C ILE A 211 19.20 4.91 -1.21
N PRO A 212 19.32 3.73 -0.55
CA PRO A 212 18.72 2.52 -1.11
C PRO A 212 17.19 2.59 -1.14
N THR A 213 16.54 3.15 -0.11
CA THR A 213 15.09 3.31 -0.11
C THR A 213 14.64 4.22 -1.25
N PHE A 214 15.32 5.36 -1.48
CA PHE A 214 15.01 6.24 -2.60
C PHE A 214 15.15 5.53 -3.95
N LEU A 215 16.23 4.81 -4.19
CA LEU A 215 16.43 4.06 -5.43
C LEU A 215 15.38 2.96 -5.60
N LEU A 216 15.06 2.23 -4.55
CA LEU A 216 14.09 1.14 -4.59
C LEU A 216 12.64 1.63 -4.76
N THR A 217 12.30 2.86 -4.37
CA THR A 217 10.97 3.45 -4.66
C THR A 217 10.74 3.76 -6.14
N GLN A 218 11.78 3.75 -6.97
CA GLN A 218 11.63 3.88 -8.42
C GLN A 218 11.08 2.61 -9.08
N GLU A 219 11.11 1.48 -8.37
CA GLU A 219 10.60 0.22 -8.90
C GLU A 219 9.07 0.20 -8.97
N ASN A 220 8.54 -0.41 -10.04
CA ASN A 220 7.12 -0.61 -10.23
C ASN A 220 6.65 -1.86 -9.46
N ASN A 221 6.02 -1.65 -8.31
CA ASN A 221 5.43 -2.71 -7.51
C ASN A 221 3.90 -2.55 -7.49
N TYR A 222 3.21 -3.32 -8.32
CA TYR A 222 1.75 -3.29 -8.49
C TYR A 222 1.02 -4.39 -7.71
N ASN A 223 1.69 -5.06 -6.78
CA ASN A 223 1.08 -6.11 -5.97
C ASN A 223 -0.16 -5.59 -5.23
N LYS A 224 -1.17 -6.44 -5.13
CA LYS A 224 -2.39 -6.13 -4.38
C LYS A 224 -2.04 -5.80 -2.93
N ILE A 225 -2.63 -4.73 -2.41
CA ILE A 225 -2.40 -4.24 -1.05
C ILE A 225 -3.49 -4.84 -0.16
N ASP A 226 -3.10 -5.39 0.97
CA ASP A 226 -4.00 -5.73 2.06
C ASP A 226 -4.24 -4.49 2.96
N HIS A 227 -5.34 -4.48 3.70
CA HIS A 227 -5.78 -3.36 4.53
C HIS A 227 -4.93 -3.15 5.81
N THR A 228 -3.82 -3.87 5.98
CA THR A 228 -3.04 -3.91 7.23
C THR A 228 -1.70 -3.17 7.13
N PHE A 229 -1.70 -1.94 6.59
CA PHE A 229 -0.48 -1.15 6.35
C PHE A 229 0.43 -1.04 7.58
N LEU A 230 -0.07 -0.49 8.70
CA LEU A 230 0.72 -0.27 9.92
C LEU A 230 1.25 -1.58 10.50
N ARG A 231 0.43 -2.61 10.49
CA ARG A 231 0.79 -3.92 11.00
C ARG A 231 1.93 -4.53 10.22
N HIS A 232 1.89 -4.46 8.89
CA HIS A 232 2.95 -4.97 8.03
C HIS A 232 4.26 -4.23 8.23
N VAL A 233 4.19 -2.90 8.39
CA VAL A 233 5.35 -2.06 8.69
C VAL A 233 5.98 -2.49 10.02
N PHE A 234 5.17 -2.69 11.06
CA PHE A 234 5.64 -3.11 12.38
C PHE A 234 6.22 -4.53 12.37
N MET A 235 5.55 -5.49 11.69
CA MET A 235 6.03 -6.87 11.58
C MET A 235 7.39 -7.00 10.91
N ASN A 236 7.69 -6.12 9.95
CA ASN A 236 9.00 -6.09 9.30
C ASN A 236 10.05 -5.31 10.11
N ALA A 237 9.65 -4.29 10.86
CA ALA A 237 10.57 -3.42 11.57
C ALA A 237 11.01 -3.97 12.93
N PHE A 238 10.09 -4.54 13.70
CA PHE A 238 10.34 -4.96 15.06
C PHE A 238 11.42 -6.05 15.19
N PRO A 239 11.40 -7.15 14.40
CA PRO A 239 12.43 -8.19 14.45
C PRO A 239 13.84 -7.64 14.21
N ALA A 240 13.98 -6.80 13.19
CA ALA A 240 15.26 -6.20 12.85
C ALA A 240 15.76 -5.27 13.97
N ALA A 241 14.90 -4.40 14.49
CA ALA A 241 15.27 -3.46 15.56
C ALA A 241 15.71 -4.18 16.83
N VAL A 242 14.98 -5.22 17.25
CA VAL A 242 15.35 -6.02 18.44
C VAL A 242 16.67 -6.76 18.23
N THR A 243 16.87 -7.36 17.05
CA THR A 243 18.11 -8.06 16.71
C THR A 243 19.31 -7.10 16.72
N ILE A 244 19.17 -5.92 16.08
CA ILE A 244 20.23 -4.90 16.07
C ILE A 244 20.56 -4.47 17.50
N THR A 245 19.54 -4.19 18.31
CA THR A 245 19.72 -3.80 19.72
C THR A 245 20.44 -4.88 20.52
N GLY A 246 20.06 -6.14 20.36
CA GLY A 246 20.69 -7.28 21.01
C GLY A 246 22.17 -7.44 20.62
N CYS A 247 22.51 -7.27 19.35
CA CYS A 247 23.89 -7.31 18.87
C CYS A 247 24.73 -6.17 19.48
N VAL A 248 24.20 -4.94 19.47
CA VAL A 248 24.88 -3.78 20.04
C VAL A 248 25.07 -3.96 21.56
N PHE A 249 24.06 -4.42 22.27
CA PHE A 249 24.13 -4.70 23.69
C PHE A 249 25.19 -5.78 24.01
N THR A 250 25.28 -6.83 23.21
CA THR A 250 26.31 -7.86 23.35
C THR A 250 27.72 -7.26 23.19
N ILE A 251 27.92 -6.39 22.20
CA ILE A 251 29.21 -5.71 22.00
C ILE A 251 29.54 -4.81 23.21
N MET A 252 28.53 -4.07 23.73
CA MET A 252 28.69 -3.21 24.90
C MET A 252 29.18 -4.03 26.12
N LEU A 253 28.52 -5.15 26.43
CA LEU A 253 28.88 -6.02 27.51
C LEU A 253 30.31 -6.57 27.38
N VAL A 254 30.71 -7.01 26.20
CA VAL A 254 32.07 -7.55 25.97
C VAL A 254 33.11 -6.43 26.05
N CYS A 255 32.84 -5.25 25.44
CA CYS A 255 33.78 -4.13 25.54
C CYS A 255 34.01 -3.65 26.97
N GLN A 256 32.97 -3.57 27.78
CA GLN A 256 33.09 -3.14 29.18
C GLN A 256 33.84 -4.10 30.05
N ASN A 257 33.62 -5.40 29.87
CA ASN A 257 34.21 -6.41 30.76
C ASN A 257 35.61 -6.88 30.33
N VAL A 258 35.98 -6.73 29.05
CA VAL A 258 37.21 -7.32 28.51
C VAL A 258 38.17 -6.26 27.96
N TYR A 259 37.69 -5.31 27.17
CA TYR A 259 38.57 -4.43 26.39
C TYR A 259 38.71 -3.01 26.94
N HIS A 260 37.69 -2.48 27.60
CA HIS A 260 37.63 -1.12 28.19
C HIS A 260 37.98 0.01 27.20
N SER A 261 37.63 -0.15 25.91
CA SER A 261 37.93 0.80 24.84
C SER A 261 36.69 1.32 24.14
N ASN A 262 36.40 2.61 24.30
CA ASN A 262 35.24 3.25 23.64
C ASN A 262 35.39 3.31 22.11
N VAL A 263 36.59 3.49 21.58
CA VAL A 263 36.85 3.52 20.14
C VAL A 263 36.57 2.16 19.49
N MET A 264 36.99 1.09 20.16
CA MET A 264 36.70 -0.28 19.71
C MET A 264 35.20 -0.59 19.78
N LEU A 265 34.54 -0.17 20.87
CA LEU A 265 33.09 -0.27 21.03
C LEU A 265 32.35 0.38 19.88
N ASN A 266 32.63 1.66 19.62
CA ASN A 266 31.98 2.43 18.55
C ASN A 266 32.19 1.79 17.16
N THR A 267 33.44 1.35 16.89
CA THR A 267 33.78 0.70 15.60
C THR A 267 33.01 -0.59 15.40
N ALA A 268 33.01 -1.49 16.40
CA ALA A 268 32.26 -2.75 16.32
C ALA A 268 30.76 -2.52 16.18
N CYS A 269 30.21 -1.58 16.96
CA CYS A 269 28.79 -1.23 16.88
C CYS A 269 28.39 -0.68 15.50
N VAL A 270 29.20 0.21 14.91
CA VAL A 270 28.93 0.78 13.56
C VAL A 270 28.90 -0.32 12.49
N LEU A 271 29.92 -1.21 12.48
CA LEU A 271 30.02 -2.27 11.48
C LEU A 271 28.87 -3.27 11.57
N VAL A 272 28.56 -3.76 12.79
CA VAL A 272 27.47 -4.72 13.00
C VAL A 272 26.11 -4.10 12.72
N THR A 273 25.88 -2.86 13.14
CA THR A 273 24.63 -2.16 12.90
C THR A 273 24.42 -1.91 11.41
N GLY A 274 25.42 -1.41 10.69
CA GLY A 274 25.33 -1.21 9.25
C GLY A 274 25.04 -2.50 8.48
N TRP A 275 25.71 -3.59 8.84
CA TRP A 275 25.42 -4.92 8.27
C TRP A 275 23.98 -5.37 8.52
N ASN A 276 23.49 -5.21 9.73
CA ASN A 276 22.14 -5.62 10.11
C ASN A 276 21.05 -4.79 9.42
N TYR A 277 21.28 -3.49 9.22
CA TYR A 277 20.37 -2.67 8.43
C TYR A 277 20.31 -3.13 6.96
N MET A 278 21.46 -3.53 6.37
CA MET A 278 21.47 -4.08 5.00
C MET A 278 20.76 -5.45 4.94
N SER A 279 20.84 -6.23 6.01
CA SER A 279 20.11 -7.50 6.13
C SER A 279 18.61 -7.25 6.27
N ALA A 280 18.20 -6.29 7.09
CA ALA A 280 16.82 -5.86 7.19
C ALA A 280 16.27 -5.33 5.85
N LEU A 281 17.08 -4.57 5.11
CA LEU A 281 16.71 -4.09 3.77
C LEU A 281 16.40 -5.26 2.81
N ARG A 282 17.19 -6.34 2.86
CA ARG A 282 16.92 -7.57 2.09
C ARG A 282 15.58 -8.21 2.45
N THR A 283 15.27 -8.29 3.74
CA THR A 283 14.00 -8.87 4.24
C THR A 283 12.80 -8.02 3.85
N VAL A 284 12.88 -6.70 4.02
CA VAL A 284 11.80 -5.74 3.71
C VAL A 284 11.47 -5.71 2.22
N TYR A 285 12.48 -5.83 1.35
CA TYR A 285 12.29 -5.78 -0.10
C TYR A 285 12.26 -7.18 -0.77
N SER A 286 12.10 -8.24 0.01
CA SER A 286 11.90 -9.60 -0.52
C SER A 286 10.56 -9.72 -1.28
N PRO A 287 10.50 -10.55 -2.38
CA PRO A 287 11.58 -11.30 -3.03
C PRO A 287 12.56 -10.41 -3.81
N LEU A 288 13.84 -10.78 -3.82
CA LEU A 288 14.89 -10.00 -4.45
C LEU A 288 15.01 -10.30 -5.95
N ASN A 289 14.68 -9.33 -6.79
CA ASN A 289 15.02 -9.34 -8.21
C ASN A 289 16.44 -8.79 -8.45
N THR A 290 16.90 -8.79 -9.71
CA THR A 290 18.25 -8.34 -10.08
C THR A 290 18.48 -6.87 -9.71
N TYR A 291 17.49 -5.99 -9.94
CA TYR A 291 17.57 -4.57 -9.60
C TYR A 291 17.77 -4.35 -8.09
N ARG A 292 16.95 -5.01 -7.26
CA ARG A 292 17.05 -4.96 -5.79
C ARG A 292 18.40 -5.48 -5.30
N LYS A 293 18.88 -6.60 -5.86
CA LYS A 293 20.19 -7.18 -5.52
C LYS A 293 21.32 -6.18 -5.80
N VAL A 294 21.35 -5.57 -6.99
CA VAL A 294 22.40 -4.61 -7.37
C VAL A 294 22.42 -3.43 -6.39
N ILE A 295 21.26 -2.85 -6.06
CA ILE A 295 21.20 -1.72 -5.13
C ILE A 295 21.65 -2.14 -3.73
N ILE A 296 21.10 -3.22 -3.19
CA ILE A 296 21.37 -3.64 -1.81
C ILE A 296 22.84 -4.03 -1.62
N TYR A 297 23.38 -4.89 -2.50
CA TYR A 297 24.78 -5.29 -2.39
C TYR A 297 25.74 -4.17 -2.76
N GLY A 298 25.39 -3.30 -3.73
CA GLY A 298 26.16 -2.11 -4.06
C GLY A 298 26.25 -1.14 -2.88
N MET A 299 25.13 -0.89 -2.20
CA MET A 299 25.11 -0.04 -1.00
C MET A 299 25.83 -0.68 0.19
N GLN A 300 25.74 -2.00 0.34
CA GLN A 300 26.52 -2.74 1.34
C GLN A 300 28.03 -2.58 1.13
N PHE A 301 28.49 -2.71 -0.12
CA PHE A 301 29.88 -2.49 -0.48
C PHE A 301 30.28 -1.03 -0.26
N ALA A 302 29.46 -0.06 -0.68
CA ALA A 302 29.68 1.36 -0.46
C ALA A 302 29.79 1.72 1.03
N PHE A 303 28.99 1.10 1.90
CA PHE A 303 29.06 1.30 3.33
C PHE A 303 30.44 0.89 3.90
N PHE A 304 30.93 -0.32 3.56
CA PHE A 304 32.24 -0.77 4.05
C PHE A 304 33.39 0.06 3.49
N ILE A 305 33.35 0.44 2.21
CA ILE A 305 34.35 1.34 1.66
C ILE A 305 34.32 2.69 2.39
N SER A 306 33.13 3.26 2.60
CA SER A 306 33.00 4.53 3.31
C SER A 306 33.48 4.43 4.75
N ALA A 307 33.24 3.33 5.44
CA ALA A 307 33.74 3.10 6.80
C ALA A 307 35.29 3.09 6.84
N VAL A 308 35.94 2.52 5.83
CA VAL A 308 37.40 2.50 5.72
C VAL A 308 37.97 3.87 5.30
N VAL A 309 37.41 4.47 4.24
CA VAL A 309 37.92 5.74 3.68
C VAL A 309 37.71 6.91 4.66
N LEU A 310 36.57 6.92 5.34
CA LEU A 310 36.18 7.98 6.26
C LEU A 310 36.50 7.64 7.73
N GLN A 311 37.32 6.61 7.99
CA GLN A 311 37.59 6.12 9.35
C GLN A 311 38.01 7.24 10.32
N LYS A 312 38.84 8.20 9.89
CA LYS A 312 39.26 9.34 10.73
C LYS A 312 38.11 10.28 11.04
N LEU A 313 37.24 10.56 10.05
CA LEU A 313 36.08 11.42 10.22
C LEU A 313 35.03 10.76 11.14
N LEU A 314 34.88 9.45 11.02
CA LEU A 314 33.94 8.63 11.80
C LEU A 314 34.52 8.20 13.15
N THR A 315 35.70 8.63 13.52
CA THR A 315 36.40 8.24 14.77
C THR A 315 36.49 6.72 14.98
N LEU A 316 36.62 5.96 13.87
CA LEU A 316 36.75 4.50 13.92
C LEU A 316 38.21 4.11 14.15
N GLY A 317 38.41 3.06 14.97
CA GLY A 317 39.73 2.51 15.29
C GLY A 317 39.91 1.05 14.87
N SER A 318 41.09 0.51 15.21
CA SER A 318 41.39 -0.90 15.01
C SER A 318 40.59 -1.77 15.97
N LEU A 319 40.23 -2.95 15.52
CA LEU A 319 39.60 -3.99 16.32
C LEU A 319 40.70 -5.02 16.72
N GLU A 320 40.68 -5.47 17.95
CA GLU A 320 41.48 -6.60 18.38
C GLU A 320 40.90 -7.92 17.82
N PHE A 321 41.75 -8.95 17.74
CA PHE A 321 41.41 -10.24 17.11
C PHE A 321 40.12 -10.87 17.71
N GLY A 322 39.99 -10.87 19.03
CA GLY A 322 38.79 -11.40 19.70
C GLY A 322 37.52 -10.62 19.34
N MET A 323 37.61 -9.28 19.21
CA MET A 323 36.47 -8.44 18.79
C MET A 323 36.14 -8.67 17.32
N ILE A 324 37.12 -8.88 16.44
CA ILE A 324 36.88 -9.24 15.02
C ILE A 324 36.09 -10.54 14.94
N ILE A 325 36.41 -11.56 15.73
CA ILE A 325 35.67 -12.82 15.80
C ILE A 325 34.21 -12.56 16.22
N LEU A 326 34.02 -11.80 17.30
CA LEU A 326 32.66 -11.46 17.78
C LEU A 326 31.83 -10.74 16.71
N VAL A 327 32.38 -9.71 16.07
CA VAL A 327 31.75 -8.96 15.00
C VAL A 327 31.37 -9.89 13.85
N PHE A 328 32.26 -10.78 13.42
CA PHE A 328 32.01 -11.75 12.36
C PHE A 328 30.89 -12.73 12.74
N VAL A 329 30.89 -13.26 13.96
CA VAL A 329 29.82 -14.14 14.47
C VAL A 329 28.48 -13.40 14.46
N LEU A 330 28.41 -12.20 15.01
CA LEU A 330 27.18 -11.42 15.03
C LEU A 330 26.68 -11.09 13.60
N MET A 331 27.58 -10.72 12.68
CA MET A 331 27.21 -10.47 11.28
C MET A 331 26.70 -11.72 10.56
N THR A 332 27.15 -12.90 10.95
CA THR A 332 26.73 -14.17 10.32
C THR A 332 25.37 -14.62 10.84
N PHE A 333 25.14 -14.53 12.14
CA PHE A 333 23.93 -15.08 12.76
C PHE A 333 22.75 -14.09 12.78
N SER A 334 23.00 -12.78 12.87
CA SER A 334 21.92 -11.78 12.95
C SER A 334 20.97 -11.73 11.76
N PRO A 335 21.40 -11.91 10.48
CA PRO A 335 20.46 -11.99 9.36
C PRO A 335 19.50 -13.18 9.48
N ILE A 336 20.02 -14.34 9.89
CA ILE A 336 19.22 -15.54 10.11
C ILE A 336 18.18 -15.30 11.21
N LEU A 337 18.61 -14.63 12.29
CA LEU A 337 17.71 -14.30 13.40
C LEU A 337 16.60 -13.33 12.97
N ILE A 338 16.93 -12.28 12.19
CA ILE A 338 15.94 -11.35 11.63
C ILE A 338 14.90 -12.10 10.79
N GLU A 339 15.34 -12.95 9.86
CA GLU A 339 14.44 -13.72 8.99
C GLU A 339 13.56 -14.68 9.81
N THR A 340 14.16 -15.43 10.74
CA THR A 340 13.45 -16.40 11.58
C THR A 340 12.37 -15.74 12.45
N ILE A 341 12.71 -14.62 13.11
CA ILE A 341 11.72 -13.89 13.94
C ILE A 341 10.62 -13.28 13.05
N THR A 342 10.97 -12.74 11.88
CA THR A 342 9.99 -12.18 10.96
C THR A 342 9.00 -13.25 10.47
N GLU A 343 9.49 -14.42 10.08
CA GLU A 343 8.64 -15.53 9.66
C GLU A 343 7.79 -16.07 10.81
N TRP A 344 8.34 -16.16 12.01
CA TRP A 344 7.60 -16.61 13.19
C TRP A 344 6.43 -15.67 13.55
N ILE A 345 6.68 -14.34 13.54
CA ILE A 345 5.64 -13.34 13.75
C ILE A 345 4.57 -13.42 12.66
N ARG A 346 4.97 -13.60 11.39
CA ARG A 346 4.04 -13.76 10.26
C ARG A 346 3.13 -14.97 10.44
N ARG A 347 3.69 -16.12 10.82
CA ARG A 347 2.91 -17.36 11.07
C ARG A 347 1.92 -17.23 12.23
N ILE A 348 2.32 -16.54 13.31
CA ILE A 348 1.38 -16.27 14.43
C ILE A 348 0.22 -15.43 13.94
N TYR A 349 0.50 -14.46 13.09
CA TYR A 349 -0.51 -13.58 12.54
C TYR A 349 -1.49 -14.29 11.61
N GLU A 350 -1.00 -15.07 10.66
CA GLU A 350 -1.83 -15.84 9.74
C GLU A 350 -2.80 -16.76 10.52
N LYS A 351 -2.31 -17.39 11.57
CA LYS A 351 -3.17 -18.21 12.46
C LYS A 351 -4.22 -17.40 13.22
N SER A 352 -3.98 -16.11 13.49
CA SER A 352 -4.98 -15.26 14.16
C SER A 352 -6.11 -14.84 13.22
N LEU A 353 -5.79 -14.61 11.92
CA LEU A 353 -6.79 -14.31 10.89
C LEU A 353 -7.71 -15.52 10.63
N ASP A 354 -7.14 -16.71 10.50
CA ASP A 354 -7.92 -17.95 10.31
C ASP A 354 -8.90 -18.24 11.46
N LYS A 355 -8.71 -17.62 12.63
CA LYS A 355 -9.65 -17.71 13.75
C LYS A 355 -10.73 -16.65 13.69
N GLU A 356 -10.40 -15.43 13.32
CA GLU A 356 -11.37 -14.32 13.17
C GLU A 356 -12.36 -14.58 12.01
N ASP A 357 -11.93 -15.29 10.96
CA ASP A 357 -12.82 -15.69 9.85
C ASP A 357 -13.74 -16.88 10.18
N LYS A 358 -13.54 -17.55 11.32
CA LYS A 358 -14.34 -18.70 11.75
C LYS A 358 -15.33 -18.40 12.88
N ASP A 359 -15.20 -17.27 13.54
CA ASP A 359 -16.10 -16.75 14.56
C ASP A 359 -16.99 -15.62 13.95
#